data_a8c290ded29d30980b2a6667c45d3309
#
_entry.id   a8c290ded29d30980b2a6667c45d3309
#
_cell.length_a   1.000
_cell.length_b   1.000
_cell.length_c   1.000
_cell.angle_alpha   90.00
_cell.angle_beta   90.00
_cell.angle_gamma   90.00
#
_symmetry.space_group_name_H-M   'P 1'
#
loop_
_entity.id
_entity.type
_entity.pdbx_description
1 polymer ?
#
loop_
_entity_poly.entity_id
_entity_poly.type
_entity_poly.pdbx_seq_one_letter_code
_entity_poly.pdbx_strand_id
1 'polypeptide(L)'
;MCIRDRYILVTEGSNLAAVLTVEGVDPTRTTTNNIHEIAEVLGIEAARNAIIQEMMNVLREQGLEVDIRHIMLVADMMTLTGRVRQIGRHGVSGEKPSVLARAAFEVTVKHLLEAAVRGEVDNLKGVAENVIVGSNLIPLGTGMVNLLMYPTAIRRENENEARG
;
A
#
# COMPACT_ATOMS: atom_id res chain seq x y z
N MET A 1 3.37 27.79 -31.22
CA MET A 1 2.86 26.98 -30.09
C MET A 1 1.49 26.48 -30.52
N CYS A 2 1.39 25.25 -31.04
CA CYS A 2 0.11 24.72 -31.52
C CYS A 2 -0.68 24.27 -30.26
N ILE A 3 -1.66 25.06 -29.90
CA ILE A 3 -2.69 24.68 -28.93
C ILE A 3 -3.55 23.65 -29.67
N ARG A 4 -3.39 22.38 -29.36
CA ARG A 4 -4.32 21.35 -29.82
C ARG A 4 -5.59 21.51 -29.01
N ASP A 5 -6.59 22.09 -29.64
CA ASP A 5 -7.93 22.14 -29.06
C ASP A 5 -8.41 20.71 -28.86
N ARG A 6 -8.66 20.34 -27.59
CA ARG A 6 -9.19 19.05 -27.23
C ARG A 6 -10.64 19.24 -26.81
N TYR A 7 -11.54 18.58 -27.51
CA TYR A 7 -12.93 18.49 -27.08
C TYR A 7 -13.06 17.40 -26.03
N ILE A 8 -13.47 17.77 -24.82
CA ILE A 8 -13.69 16.87 -23.71
C ILE A 8 -15.19 16.86 -23.44
N LEU A 9 -15.79 15.66 -23.45
CA LEU A 9 -17.18 15.44 -23.06
C LEU A 9 -17.20 14.86 -21.65
N VAL A 10 -17.82 15.57 -20.72
CA VAL A 10 -18.04 15.10 -19.37
C VAL A 10 -19.44 14.48 -19.30
N THR A 11 -19.51 13.22 -18.90
CA THR A 11 -20.76 12.47 -18.77
C THR A 11 -21.06 12.21 -17.30
N GLU A 12 -22.35 12.07 -16.97
CA GLU A 12 -22.82 11.69 -15.66
C GLU A 12 -23.20 10.19 -15.67
N GLY A 13 -22.85 9.48 -14.59
CA GLY A 13 -23.05 8.04 -14.48
C GLY A 13 -21.82 7.21 -14.78
N SER A 14 -21.92 5.89 -14.62
CA SER A 14 -20.85 4.94 -14.84
C SER A 14 -21.28 3.84 -15.81
N ASN A 15 -20.82 3.92 -17.06
CA ASN A 15 -20.96 2.85 -18.05
C ASN A 15 -19.84 2.95 -19.08
N LEU A 16 -18.61 2.62 -18.65
CA LEU A 16 -17.42 2.70 -19.49
C LEU A 16 -17.55 1.81 -20.75
N ALA A 17 -18.09 0.60 -20.60
CA ALA A 17 -18.23 -0.33 -21.70
C ALA A 17 -19.09 0.23 -22.84
N ALA A 18 -20.19 0.89 -22.54
CA ALA A 18 -21.04 1.52 -23.55
C ALA A 18 -20.39 2.75 -24.18
N VAL A 19 -19.70 3.57 -23.37
CA VAL A 19 -19.02 4.78 -23.87
C VAL A 19 -17.90 4.44 -24.85
N LEU A 20 -17.15 3.37 -24.61
CA LEU A 20 -16.08 2.92 -25.51
C LEU A 20 -16.58 2.42 -26.89
N THR A 21 -17.86 2.09 -27.01
CA THR A 21 -18.47 1.64 -28.28
C THR A 21 -19.05 2.77 -29.13
N VAL A 22 -19.11 3.99 -28.60
CA VAL A 22 -19.68 5.14 -29.33
C VAL A 22 -18.73 5.62 -30.41
N GLU A 23 -19.23 5.79 -31.65
CA GLU A 23 -18.45 6.33 -32.75
C GLU A 23 -17.98 7.76 -32.47
N GLY A 24 -16.70 8.04 -32.73
CA GLY A 24 -16.08 9.35 -32.51
C GLY A 24 -15.45 9.52 -31.13
N VAL A 25 -15.59 8.56 -30.22
CA VAL A 25 -14.89 8.54 -28.92
C VAL A 25 -13.53 7.88 -29.07
N ASP A 26 -12.48 8.52 -28.53
CA ASP A 26 -11.13 7.93 -28.49
C ASP A 26 -11.02 7.00 -27.28
N PRO A 27 -10.99 5.68 -27.46
CA PRO A 27 -10.95 4.71 -26.35
C PRO A 27 -9.66 4.81 -25.54
N THR A 28 -8.56 5.31 -26.14
CA THR A 28 -7.26 5.38 -25.47
C THR A 28 -7.17 6.54 -24.48
N ARG A 29 -8.05 7.53 -24.63
CA ARG A 29 -8.08 8.76 -23.79
C ARG A 29 -9.28 8.87 -22.90
N THR A 30 -10.24 7.96 -23.04
CA THR A 30 -11.45 7.92 -22.23
C THR A 30 -11.11 7.38 -20.84
N THR A 31 -11.42 8.16 -19.82
CA THR A 31 -11.15 7.80 -18.42
C THR A 31 -12.43 7.91 -17.59
N THR A 32 -12.53 7.11 -16.56
CA THR A 32 -13.62 7.18 -15.56
C THR A 32 -13.01 7.26 -14.16
N ASN A 33 -13.74 7.85 -13.24
CA ASN A 33 -13.37 7.90 -11.83
C ASN A 33 -13.76 6.62 -11.05
N ASN A 34 -14.52 5.71 -11.68
CA ASN A 34 -14.92 4.44 -11.07
C ASN A 34 -13.87 3.35 -11.32
N ILE A 35 -12.99 3.15 -10.34
CA ILE A 35 -11.88 2.18 -10.44
C ILE A 35 -12.38 0.73 -10.57
N HIS A 36 -13.53 0.40 -9.95
CA HIS A 36 -14.10 -0.94 -10.04
C HIS A 36 -14.57 -1.27 -11.45
N GLU A 37 -15.17 -0.31 -12.12
CA GLU A 37 -15.61 -0.46 -13.51
C GLU A 37 -14.42 -0.60 -14.46
N ILE A 38 -13.33 0.15 -14.23
CA ILE A 38 -12.08 -0.02 -14.98
C ILE A 38 -11.55 -1.45 -14.79
N ALA A 39 -11.59 -1.97 -13.57
CA ALA A 39 -11.12 -3.33 -13.28
C ALA A 39 -11.96 -4.41 -13.99
N GLU A 40 -13.26 -4.20 -14.12
CA GLU A 40 -14.18 -5.13 -14.79
C GLU A 40 -14.06 -5.10 -16.31
N VAL A 41 -13.95 -3.91 -16.90
CA VAL A 41 -13.94 -3.72 -18.38
C VAL A 41 -12.54 -3.86 -18.97
N LEU A 42 -11.54 -3.24 -18.36
CA LEU A 42 -10.17 -3.15 -18.89
C LEU A 42 -9.17 -4.04 -18.13
N GLY A 43 -9.58 -4.60 -17.01
CA GLY A 43 -8.75 -5.47 -16.19
C GLY A 43 -8.03 -4.76 -15.04
N ILE A 44 -7.42 -5.56 -14.15
CA ILE A 44 -6.83 -5.08 -12.89
C ILE A 44 -5.61 -4.17 -13.09
N GLU A 45 -4.83 -4.40 -14.15
CA GLU A 45 -3.66 -3.57 -14.46
C GLU A 45 -4.06 -2.15 -14.89
N ALA A 46 -5.18 -2.02 -15.62
CA ALA A 46 -5.72 -0.72 -15.97
C ALA A 46 -6.22 0.02 -14.72
N ALA A 47 -6.89 -0.68 -13.81
CA ALA A 47 -7.32 -0.13 -12.53
C ALA A 47 -6.12 0.30 -11.66
N ARG A 48 -5.05 -0.49 -11.61
CA ARG A 48 -3.79 -0.13 -10.94
C ARG A 48 -3.23 1.20 -11.47
N ASN A 49 -3.15 1.33 -12.79
CA ASN A 49 -2.64 2.56 -13.42
C ASN A 49 -3.56 3.77 -13.15
N ALA A 50 -4.88 3.56 -13.15
CA ALA A 50 -5.84 4.60 -12.81
C ALA A 50 -5.67 5.07 -11.35
N ILE A 51 -5.48 4.15 -10.40
CA ILE A 51 -5.20 4.48 -8.99
C ILE A 51 -3.95 5.34 -8.87
N ILE A 52 -2.85 4.96 -9.55
CA ILE A 52 -1.60 5.71 -9.52
C ILE A 52 -1.80 7.12 -10.08
N GLN A 53 -2.50 7.23 -11.19
CA GLN A 53 -2.73 8.52 -11.85
C GLN A 53 -3.57 9.46 -11.00
N GLU A 54 -4.67 8.96 -10.41
CA GLU A 54 -5.54 9.76 -9.54
C GLU A 54 -4.81 10.22 -8.27
N MET A 55 -4.06 9.33 -7.61
CA MET A 55 -3.25 9.70 -6.44
C MET A 55 -2.20 10.76 -6.80
N MET A 56 -1.52 10.61 -7.94
CA MET A 56 -0.53 11.60 -8.40
C MET A 56 -1.16 12.94 -8.72
N ASN A 57 -2.36 12.96 -9.31
CA ASN A 57 -3.08 14.19 -9.61
C ASN A 57 -3.41 14.95 -8.33
N VAL A 58 -3.97 14.27 -7.32
CA VAL A 58 -4.29 14.88 -6.02
C VAL A 58 -3.03 15.44 -5.33
N LEU A 59 -1.92 14.71 -5.34
CA LEU A 59 -0.67 15.19 -4.75
C LEU A 59 -0.12 16.43 -5.47
N ARG A 60 -0.18 16.46 -6.79
CA ARG A 60 0.24 17.63 -7.59
C ARG A 60 -0.66 18.84 -7.34
N GLU A 61 -1.96 18.66 -7.23
CA GLU A 61 -2.91 19.73 -6.90
C GLU A 61 -2.63 20.34 -5.52
N GLN A 62 -2.16 19.52 -4.57
CA GLN A 62 -1.76 19.97 -3.25
C GLN A 62 -0.32 20.51 -3.17
N GLY A 63 0.42 20.49 -4.29
CA GLY A 63 1.80 20.96 -4.35
C GLY A 63 2.80 20.04 -3.62
N LEU A 64 2.47 18.77 -3.43
CA LEU A 64 3.34 17.78 -2.80
C LEU A 64 4.16 17.05 -3.85
N GLU A 65 5.47 17.09 -3.71
CA GLU A 65 6.41 16.32 -4.54
C GLU A 65 6.72 14.98 -3.85
N VAL A 66 6.09 13.91 -4.33
CA VAL A 66 6.31 12.53 -3.85
C VAL A 66 6.79 11.68 -5.03
N ASP A 67 7.81 10.84 -4.80
CA ASP A 67 8.29 9.91 -5.83
C ASP A 67 7.18 8.89 -6.16
N ILE A 68 6.96 8.69 -7.46
CA ILE A 68 5.93 7.80 -7.99
C ILE A 68 6.05 6.36 -7.44
N ARG A 69 7.26 5.91 -7.08
CA ARG A 69 7.51 4.57 -6.58
C ARG A 69 6.76 4.26 -5.29
N HIS A 70 6.59 5.25 -4.41
CA HIS A 70 5.81 5.08 -3.17
C HIS A 70 4.34 4.82 -3.47
N ILE A 71 3.80 5.54 -4.45
CA ILE A 71 2.40 5.39 -4.88
C ILE A 71 2.20 4.08 -5.62
N MET A 72 3.15 3.70 -6.47
CA MET A 72 3.13 2.39 -7.14
C MET A 72 3.09 1.24 -6.15
N LEU A 73 3.87 1.29 -5.07
CA LEU A 73 3.86 0.25 -4.03
C LEU A 73 2.49 0.11 -3.36
N VAL A 74 1.83 1.24 -3.07
CA VAL A 74 0.47 1.24 -2.50
C VAL A 74 -0.53 0.65 -3.48
N ALA A 75 -0.50 1.08 -4.74
CA ALA A 75 -1.38 0.57 -5.79
C ALA A 75 -1.17 -0.95 -6.02
N ASP A 76 0.08 -1.41 -6.01
CA ASP A 76 0.42 -2.84 -6.13
C ASP A 76 -0.21 -3.65 -4.98
N MET A 77 -0.11 -3.17 -3.76
CA MET A 77 -0.73 -3.83 -2.61
C MET A 77 -2.26 -3.85 -2.68
N MET A 78 -2.88 -2.82 -3.26
CA MET A 78 -4.34 -2.78 -3.45
C MET A 78 -4.83 -3.75 -4.52
N THR A 79 -4.00 -4.06 -5.53
CA THR A 79 -4.40 -4.84 -6.72
C THR A 79 -3.81 -6.25 -6.79
N LEU A 80 -2.89 -6.60 -5.88
CA LEU A 80 -2.15 -7.87 -5.85
C LEU A 80 -3.03 -9.12 -5.95
N THR A 81 -4.24 -9.07 -5.38
CA THR A 81 -5.16 -10.22 -5.34
C THR A 81 -6.04 -10.35 -6.59
N GLY A 82 -5.83 -9.52 -7.62
CA GLY A 82 -6.68 -9.48 -8.83
C GLY A 82 -8.01 -8.75 -8.61
N ARG A 83 -8.22 -8.17 -7.44
CA ARG A 83 -9.39 -7.33 -7.11
C ARG A 83 -8.91 -6.06 -6.42
N VAL A 84 -9.60 -4.95 -6.66
CA VAL A 84 -9.29 -3.69 -6.00
C VAL A 84 -9.69 -3.77 -4.53
N ARG A 85 -8.71 -3.63 -3.64
CA ARG A 85 -8.91 -3.70 -2.18
C ARG A 85 -8.65 -2.35 -1.54
N GLN A 86 -9.45 -2.01 -0.55
CA GLN A 86 -9.23 -0.81 0.25
C GLN A 86 -8.01 -0.97 1.18
N ILE A 87 -7.36 0.14 1.55
CA ILE A 87 -6.21 0.13 2.45
C ILE A 87 -6.63 -0.07 3.92
N GLY A 88 -7.88 0.18 4.27
CA GLY A 88 -8.38 0.15 5.64
C GLY A 88 -8.33 -1.21 6.33
N ARG A 89 -8.88 -1.25 7.57
CA ARG A 89 -8.94 -2.42 8.45
C ARG A 89 -9.58 -3.67 7.84
N HIS A 90 -10.49 -3.49 6.89
CA HIS A 90 -11.16 -4.58 6.17
C HIS A 90 -10.49 -4.95 4.84
N GLY A 91 -9.36 -4.34 4.53
CA GLY A 91 -8.59 -4.55 3.32
C GLY A 91 -7.17 -5.02 3.61
N VAL A 92 -6.21 -4.38 2.95
CA VAL A 92 -4.78 -4.76 3.01
C VAL A 92 -4.24 -4.83 4.43
N SER A 93 -4.59 -3.87 5.29
CA SER A 93 -4.08 -3.83 6.67
C SER A 93 -4.67 -4.90 7.59
N GLY A 94 -5.95 -5.27 7.38
CA GLY A 94 -6.63 -6.28 8.19
C GLY A 94 -6.24 -7.72 7.87
N GLU A 95 -5.63 -7.95 6.70
CA GLU A 95 -5.23 -9.29 6.25
C GLU A 95 -3.73 -9.58 6.46
N LYS A 96 -3.01 -8.73 7.18
CA LYS A 96 -1.63 -9.05 7.55
C LYS A 96 -1.57 -10.35 8.34
N PRO A 97 -0.59 -11.24 8.05
CA PRO A 97 -0.46 -12.52 8.73
C PRO A 97 -0.09 -12.37 10.22
N SER A 98 0.58 -11.27 10.59
CA SER A 98 0.98 -11.00 11.96
C SER A 98 -0.16 -10.40 12.79
N VAL A 99 -0.44 -11.00 13.93
CA VAL A 99 -1.42 -10.50 14.90
C VAL A 99 -1.00 -9.17 15.50
N LEU A 100 0.29 -9.04 15.85
CA LEU A 100 0.84 -7.81 16.43
C LEU A 100 0.80 -6.65 15.44
N ALA A 101 1.12 -6.88 14.15
CA ALA A 101 1.03 -5.85 13.12
C ALA A 101 -0.42 -5.41 12.85
N ARG A 102 -1.39 -6.33 12.87
CA ARG A 102 -2.83 -5.98 12.79
C ARG A 102 -3.27 -5.16 13.98
N ALA A 103 -2.91 -5.59 15.19
CA ALA A 103 -3.26 -4.93 16.44
C ALA A 103 -2.62 -3.53 16.57
N ALA A 104 -1.43 -3.32 16.04
CA ALA A 104 -0.74 -2.03 16.05
C ALA A 104 -1.39 -0.99 15.11
N PHE A 105 -2.09 -1.43 14.07
CA PHE A 105 -2.71 -0.53 13.11
C PHE A 105 -4.03 0.06 13.63
N GLU A 106 -5.00 -0.79 13.95
CA GLU A 106 -6.32 -0.38 14.44
C GLU A 106 -6.98 -1.48 15.29
N VAL A 107 -7.90 -1.09 16.18
CA VAL A 107 -8.76 -1.98 16.97
C VAL A 107 -7.97 -3.05 17.75
N THR A 108 -6.91 -2.60 18.43
CA THR A 108 -5.90 -3.43 19.12
C THR A 108 -6.50 -4.54 19.98
N VAL A 109 -7.42 -4.17 20.87
CA VAL A 109 -8.01 -5.12 21.85
C VAL A 109 -8.79 -6.22 21.15
N LYS A 110 -9.55 -5.90 20.10
CA LYS A 110 -10.34 -6.88 19.37
C LYS A 110 -9.45 -7.90 18.68
N HIS A 111 -8.41 -7.44 17.97
CA HIS A 111 -7.48 -8.34 17.27
C HIS A 111 -6.72 -9.25 18.23
N LEU A 112 -6.29 -8.73 19.37
CA LEU A 112 -5.62 -9.56 20.40
C LEU A 112 -6.58 -10.57 21.02
N LEU A 113 -7.82 -10.17 21.29
CA LEU A 113 -8.83 -11.08 21.84
C LEU A 113 -9.19 -12.20 20.87
N GLU A 114 -9.43 -11.87 19.59
CA GLU A 114 -9.72 -12.85 18.55
C GLU A 114 -8.56 -13.83 18.35
N ALA A 115 -7.33 -13.32 18.34
CA ALA A 115 -6.13 -14.15 18.23
C ALA A 115 -5.95 -15.08 19.44
N ALA A 116 -6.22 -14.59 20.66
CA ALA A 116 -6.18 -15.39 21.86
C ALA A 116 -7.23 -16.51 21.86
N VAL A 117 -8.45 -16.21 21.41
CA VAL A 117 -9.53 -17.21 21.29
C VAL A 117 -9.20 -18.28 20.26
N ARG A 118 -8.56 -17.89 19.14
CA ARG A 118 -8.18 -18.83 18.06
C ARG A 118 -6.86 -19.56 18.31
N GLY A 119 -6.07 -19.13 19.31
CA GLY A 119 -4.72 -19.64 19.54
C GLY A 119 -3.75 -19.33 18.40
N GLU A 120 -3.89 -18.16 17.75
CA GLU A 120 -3.02 -17.75 16.65
C GLU A 120 -1.58 -17.53 17.16
N VAL A 121 -0.58 -18.00 16.40
CA VAL A 121 0.84 -17.83 16.71
C VAL A 121 1.44 -16.80 15.78
N ASP A 122 2.09 -15.78 16.33
CA ASP A 122 2.84 -14.79 15.57
C ASP A 122 4.30 -15.22 15.40
N ASN A 123 4.74 -15.35 14.15
CA ASN A 123 6.11 -15.80 13.83
C ASN A 123 7.15 -14.67 13.82
N LEU A 124 6.77 -13.44 14.15
CA LEU A 124 7.65 -12.26 14.24
C LEU A 124 8.50 -12.03 12.97
N LYS A 125 7.91 -12.19 11.79
CA LYS A 125 8.62 -12.03 10.51
C LYS A 125 8.73 -10.59 10.02
N GLY A 126 7.89 -9.69 10.52
CA GLY A 126 7.88 -8.28 10.14
C GLY A 126 8.71 -7.40 11.08
N VAL A 127 8.97 -6.17 10.65
CA VAL A 127 9.72 -5.18 11.45
C VAL A 127 8.91 -4.71 12.65
N ALA A 128 7.62 -4.42 12.47
CA ALA A 128 6.74 -3.87 13.50
C ALA A 128 6.63 -4.81 14.71
N GLU A 129 6.43 -6.10 14.48
CA GLU A 129 6.30 -7.13 15.52
C GLU A 129 7.59 -7.23 16.35
N ASN A 130 8.74 -7.25 15.68
CA ASN A 130 10.04 -7.34 16.36
C ASN A 130 10.33 -6.09 17.21
N VAL A 131 9.95 -4.92 16.73
CA VAL A 131 10.10 -3.65 17.48
C VAL A 131 9.17 -3.64 18.71
N ILE A 132 7.92 -4.09 18.56
CA ILE A 132 6.95 -4.15 19.67
C ILE A 132 7.44 -5.09 20.78
N VAL A 133 7.98 -6.25 20.41
CA VAL A 133 8.49 -7.24 21.37
C VAL A 133 9.85 -6.85 21.93
N GLY A 134 10.57 -5.91 21.32
CA GLY A 134 11.91 -5.49 21.73
C GLY A 134 12.99 -6.51 21.32
N SER A 135 12.83 -7.18 20.19
CA SER A 135 13.81 -8.13 19.67
C SER A 135 15.11 -7.40 19.25
N ASN A 136 16.24 -8.00 19.55
CA ASN A 136 17.55 -7.52 19.10
C ASN A 136 17.82 -7.80 17.60
N LEU A 137 17.05 -8.70 17.01
CA LEU A 137 17.13 -9.06 15.60
C LEU A 137 15.92 -8.45 14.87
N ILE A 138 16.19 -7.56 13.92
CA ILE A 138 15.15 -6.93 13.09
C ILE A 138 15.29 -7.48 11.68
N PRO A 139 14.23 -8.11 11.14
CA PRO A 139 14.22 -8.55 9.75
C PRO A 139 14.15 -7.35 8.80
N LEU A 140 14.84 -7.44 7.66
CA LEU A 140 14.86 -6.42 6.63
C LEU A 140 14.10 -6.90 5.39
N GLY A 141 13.36 -6.00 4.77
CA GLY A 141 12.60 -6.27 3.55
C GLY A 141 11.57 -7.38 3.76
N THR A 142 11.73 -8.48 3.04
CA THR A 142 10.85 -9.66 3.12
C THR A 142 11.12 -10.58 4.31
N GLY A 143 12.02 -10.19 5.23
CA GLY A 143 12.42 -10.99 6.38
C GLY A 143 13.51 -12.04 6.06
N MET A 144 14.11 -11.98 4.88
CA MET A 144 15.23 -12.88 4.49
C MET A 144 16.55 -12.49 5.10
N VAL A 145 16.74 -11.21 5.47
CA VAL A 145 17.95 -10.69 6.09
C VAL A 145 17.58 -10.07 7.44
N ASN A 146 18.34 -10.41 8.46
CA ASN A 146 18.17 -9.86 9.80
C ASN A 146 19.29 -8.86 10.13
N LEU A 147 18.90 -7.73 10.69
CA LEU A 147 19.83 -6.75 11.23
C LEU A 147 19.95 -6.94 12.75
N LEU A 148 21.15 -7.21 13.22
CA LEU A 148 21.45 -7.27 14.64
C LEU A 148 21.67 -5.85 15.18
N MET A 149 20.80 -5.41 16.08
CA MET A 149 20.94 -4.13 16.77
C MET A 149 21.84 -4.31 18.01
N TYR A 150 23.01 -3.65 18.00
CA TYR A 150 23.89 -3.57 19.17
C TYR A 150 23.65 -2.23 19.87
N PRO A 151 23.27 -2.24 21.16
CA PRO A 151 23.20 -1.00 21.95
C PRO A 151 24.60 -0.36 22.04
N THR A 152 24.75 0.86 21.59
CA THR A 152 26.04 1.59 21.59
C THR A 152 26.61 1.83 22.98
N ALA A 153 25.80 1.73 24.04
CA ALA A 153 26.23 1.84 25.43
C ALA A 153 27.19 0.72 25.85
N ILE A 154 26.97 -0.50 25.39
CA ILE A 154 27.84 -1.67 25.73
C ILE A 154 29.25 -1.54 25.10
N ARG A 155 29.37 -0.88 23.96
CA ARG A 155 30.63 -0.69 23.27
C ARG A 155 31.58 0.22 24.03
N ARG A 156 31.07 1.22 24.76
CA ARG A 156 31.89 2.14 25.55
C ARG A 156 32.46 1.51 26.82
N GLU A 157 31.78 0.58 27.45
CA GLU A 157 32.27 -0.14 28.62
C GLU A 157 33.43 -1.07 28.26
N ASN A 158 33.31 -1.83 27.17
CA ASN A 158 34.37 -2.73 26.69
C ASN A 158 35.65 -1.99 26.21
N GLU A 159 35.51 -0.78 25.65
CA GLU A 159 36.65 0.03 25.25
C GLU A 159 37.39 0.65 26.47
N ASN A 160 36.66 0.88 27.57
CA ASN A 160 37.26 1.37 28.81
C ASN A 160 37.95 0.27 29.61
N GLU A 161 37.45 -0.95 29.62
CA GLU A 161 38.09 -2.12 30.24
C GLU A 161 39.35 -2.58 29.46
N ALA A 162 39.38 -2.39 28.15
CA ALA A 162 40.53 -2.71 27.32
C ALA A 162 41.70 -1.69 27.43
N ARG A 163 41.46 -0.51 28.05
CA ARG A 163 42.47 0.56 28.25
C ARG A 163 42.96 0.70 29.70
N GLY A 164 42.47 -0.08 30.64
CA GLY A 164 42.91 -0.19 32.03
C GLY A 164 43.79 -1.40 32.21
#